data_6b00fbc44fce046ae076ee6752825306
#
_entry.id   6b00fbc44fce046ae076ee6752825306
#
_cell.length_a   1.000
_cell.length_b   1.000
_cell.length_c   1.000
_cell.angle_alpha   90.00
_cell.angle_beta   90.00
_cell.angle_gamma   90.00
#
_symmetry.space_group_name_H-M   'P 1'
#
loop_
_entity.id
_entity.type
_entity.pdbx_description
1 polymer ?
#
loop_
_entity_poly.entity_id
_entity_poly.type
_entity_poly.pdbx_seq_one_letter_code
_entity_poly.pdbx_strand_id
1 'polypeptide(L)'
;HRYKEDIALFAEMGFKVLRLSISWSRIFPRGDEERPNEKGLQFYDDVFKELKKYHIEPLVTISHYDFPLYLVKEYGGFKSRKMVDFYKKYATVLFKRYKGIVHYWLTFNEINDTLILPYLSAGVVIDPNEDKEQQLYNAAHHILLASAWAVKIGHEIDPTNKIGNMFAGGTWYPYTCHPQDVFATITKNRDAFFFCDVQARGYY
;
A
#
# COMPACT_ATOMS: atom_id res chain seq x y z
N HIS A 1 18.29 6.68 10.94
CA HIS A 1 19.02 7.31 12.06
C HIS A 1 19.06 8.84 11.94
N ARG A 2 18.91 9.41 10.73
CA ARG A 2 19.02 10.85 10.48
C ARG A 2 17.70 11.58 10.34
N TYR A 3 16.58 10.92 10.61
CA TYR A 3 15.24 11.47 10.35
C TYR A 3 14.99 12.86 11.00
N LYS A 4 15.61 13.17 12.13
CA LYS A 4 15.47 14.50 12.77
C LYS A 4 16.12 15.60 11.93
N GLU A 5 17.31 15.32 11.42
CA GLU A 5 18.03 16.26 10.53
C GLU A 5 17.26 16.43 9.21
N ASP A 6 16.84 15.31 8.61
CA ASP A 6 16.11 15.31 7.35
C ASP A 6 14.77 16.06 7.48
N ILE A 7 14.01 15.85 8.56
CA ILE A 7 12.74 16.55 8.81
C ILE A 7 12.98 18.05 9.02
N ALA A 8 14.05 18.45 9.70
CA ALA A 8 14.40 19.85 9.86
C ALA A 8 14.70 20.52 8.50
N LEU A 9 15.44 19.82 7.62
CA LEU A 9 15.69 20.29 6.25
C LEU A 9 14.41 20.39 5.42
N PHE A 10 13.49 19.42 5.52
CA PHE A 10 12.18 19.52 4.86
C PHE A 10 11.37 20.71 5.34
N ALA A 11 11.44 21.02 6.65
CA ALA A 11 10.79 22.19 7.20
C ALA A 11 11.41 23.50 6.67
N GLU A 12 12.73 23.58 6.57
CA GLU A 12 13.45 24.71 5.97
C GLU A 12 13.05 24.91 4.51
N MET A 13 12.88 23.81 3.75
CA MET A 13 12.38 23.83 2.37
C MET A 13 10.90 24.22 2.25
N GLY A 14 10.18 24.33 3.36
CA GLY A 14 8.76 24.74 3.40
C GLY A 14 7.76 23.63 3.21
N PHE A 15 8.15 22.35 3.37
CA PHE A 15 7.24 21.19 3.25
C PHE A 15 6.10 21.28 4.27
N LYS A 16 4.88 20.96 3.78
CA LYS A 16 3.66 20.90 4.60
C LYS A 16 3.17 19.48 4.82
N VAL A 17 3.56 18.57 3.91
CA VAL A 17 3.22 17.16 3.95
C VAL A 17 4.47 16.35 3.67
N LEU A 18 4.70 15.28 4.42
CA LEU A 18 5.71 14.28 4.12
C LEU A 18 5.07 12.93 3.90
N ARG A 19 5.24 12.36 2.71
CA ARG A 19 4.88 10.98 2.46
C ARG A 19 6.01 10.05 2.90
N LEU A 20 5.65 9.06 3.73
CA LEU A 20 6.55 7.99 4.18
C LEU A 20 5.80 6.67 4.27
N SER A 21 6.53 5.58 4.41
CA SER A 21 5.94 4.26 4.67
C SER A 21 6.33 3.73 6.05
N ILE A 22 5.47 2.90 6.62
CA ILE A 22 5.79 2.10 7.80
C ILE A 22 6.22 0.72 7.31
N SER A 23 7.43 0.29 7.70
CA SER A 23 7.93 -1.02 7.31
C SER A 23 7.17 -2.13 8.05
N TRP A 24 6.49 -3.01 7.30
CA TRP A 24 5.77 -4.13 7.87
C TRP A 24 6.70 -5.04 8.67
N SER A 25 7.85 -5.37 8.11
CA SER A 25 8.85 -6.22 8.77
C SER A 25 9.47 -5.60 10.03
N ARG A 26 9.36 -4.28 10.21
CA ARG A 26 9.76 -3.61 11.46
C ARG A 26 8.72 -3.80 12.57
N ILE A 27 7.45 -3.87 12.19
CA ILE A 27 6.33 -4.02 13.15
C ILE A 27 6.05 -5.49 13.43
N PHE A 28 6.10 -6.32 12.40
CA PHE A 28 5.96 -7.78 12.49
C PHE A 28 7.08 -8.43 11.67
N PRO A 29 8.25 -8.73 12.28
CA PRO A 29 9.43 -9.23 11.57
C PRO A 29 9.19 -10.50 10.73
N ARG A 30 8.35 -11.41 11.21
CA ARG A 30 7.91 -12.59 10.46
C ARG A 30 6.59 -12.34 9.71
N GLY A 31 5.74 -11.45 10.22
CA GLY A 31 4.41 -11.11 9.69
C GLY A 31 3.26 -11.90 10.32
N ASP A 32 3.51 -13.05 10.90
CA ASP A 32 2.50 -13.94 11.49
C ASP A 32 2.45 -13.87 13.04
N GLU A 33 3.34 -13.09 13.67
CA GLU A 33 3.38 -12.94 15.14
C GLU A 33 2.03 -12.45 15.69
N GLU A 34 1.72 -12.85 16.93
CA GLU A 34 0.53 -12.40 17.64
C GLU A 34 0.63 -10.93 18.07
N ARG A 35 1.82 -10.49 18.47
CA ARG A 35 2.08 -9.15 19.00
C ARG A 35 3.07 -8.37 18.15
N PRO A 36 2.83 -7.06 17.97
CA PRO A 36 3.75 -6.23 17.24
C PRO A 36 5.05 -5.97 18.02
N ASN A 37 6.11 -5.66 17.29
CA ASN A 37 7.36 -5.19 17.85
C ASN A 37 7.22 -3.74 18.35
N GLU A 38 7.15 -3.57 19.66
CA GLU A 38 6.96 -2.26 20.29
C GLU A 38 8.10 -1.27 19.97
N LYS A 39 9.34 -1.75 19.83
CA LYS A 39 10.46 -0.89 19.42
C LYS A 39 10.29 -0.37 17.98
N GLY A 40 9.68 -1.17 17.13
CA GLY A 40 9.33 -0.75 15.77
C GLY A 40 8.27 0.36 15.77
N LEU A 41 7.22 0.21 16.56
CA LEU A 41 6.17 1.23 16.73
C LEU A 41 6.75 2.52 17.32
N GLN A 42 7.55 2.42 18.39
CA GLN A 42 8.19 3.57 19.05
C GLN A 42 9.04 4.40 18.09
N PHE A 43 9.74 3.75 17.15
CA PHE A 43 10.49 4.49 16.13
C PHE A 43 9.60 5.43 15.32
N TYR A 44 8.41 4.99 14.91
CA TYR A 44 7.48 5.84 14.17
C TYR A 44 6.76 6.86 15.05
N ASP A 45 6.52 6.55 16.34
CA ASP A 45 6.07 7.57 17.31
C ASP A 45 7.03 8.76 17.32
N ASP A 46 8.34 8.48 17.38
CA ASP A 46 9.38 9.50 17.40
C ASP A 46 9.44 10.29 16.08
N VAL A 47 9.27 9.61 14.94
CA VAL A 47 9.21 10.27 13.62
C VAL A 47 8.02 11.20 13.54
N PHE A 48 6.82 10.75 13.91
CA PHE A 48 5.61 11.58 13.86
C PHE A 48 5.66 12.74 14.85
N LYS A 49 6.24 12.52 16.03
CA LYS A 49 6.49 13.60 17.00
C LYS A 49 7.43 14.67 16.42
N GLU A 50 8.45 14.26 15.66
CA GLU A 50 9.37 15.20 15.03
C GLU A 50 8.66 15.99 13.91
N LEU A 51 7.87 15.33 13.04
CA LEU A 51 7.08 16.00 12.01
C LEU A 51 6.13 17.06 12.61
N LYS A 52 5.47 16.71 13.72
CA LYS A 52 4.55 17.62 14.42
C LYS A 52 5.21 18.90 14.90
N LYS A 53 6.47 18.87 15.33
CA LYS A 53 7.21 20.08 15.76
C LYS A 53 7.28 21.13 14.64
N TYR A 54 7.37 20.67 13.41
CA TYR A 54 7.51 21.53 12.21
C TYR A 54 6.20 21.74 11.46
N HIS A 55 5.06 21.28 12.03
CA HIS A 55 3.76 21.33 11.38
C HIS A 55 3.72 20.67 9.99
N ILE A 56 4.47 19.57 9.84
CA ILE A 56 4.46 18.74 8.64
C ILE A 56 3.50 17.58 8.88
N GLU A 57 2.47 17.49 8.03
CA GLU A 57 1.45 16.43 8.09
C GLU A 57 2.00 15.12 7.50
N PRO A 58 1.92 13.98 8.20
CA PRO A 58 2.30 12.69 7.64
C PRO A 58 1.24 12.14 6.68
N LEU A 59 1.65 11.72 5.49
CA LEU A 59 0.89 10.87 4.57
C LEU A 59 1.54 9.49 4.58
N VAL A 60 0.87 8.51 5.19
CA VAL A 60 1.48 7.21 5.47
C VAL A 60 1.04 6.13 4.49
N THR A 61 1.99 5.52 3.80
CA THR A 61 1.77 4.29 3.03
C THR A 61 1.93 3.09 3.96
N ILE A 62 0.88 2.27 4.10
CA ILE A 62 0.87 1.11 5.00
C ILE A 62 1.81 0.02 4.50
N SER A 63 1.74 -0.33 3.21
CA SER A 63 2.65 -1.31 2.60
C SER A 63 3.32 -0.74 1.36
N HIS A 64 4.66 -0.73 1.35
CA HIS A 64 5.48 -0.19 0.26
C HIS A 64 6.60 -1.16 -0.10
N TYR A 65 6.23 -2.32 -0.68
CA TYR A 65 7.14 -3.36 -1.19
C TYR A 65 8.00 -4.08 -0.13
N ASP A 66 7.68 -3.96 1.14
CA ASP A 66 8.51 -4.43 2.26
C ASP A 66 7.85 -5.56 3.07
N PHE A 67 7.27 -6.54 2.38
CA PHE A 67 6.66 -7.70 3.03
C PHE A 67 7.70 -8.47 3.84
N PRO A 68 7.34 -9.00 5.04
CA PRO A 68 8.17 -9.94 5.74
C PRO A 68 8.50 -11.16 4.86
N LEU A 69 9.79 -11.41 4.64
CA LEU A 69 10.25 -12.49 3.76
C LEU A 69 9.73 -13.87 4.20
N TYR A 70 9.46 -14.04 5.49
CA TYR A 70 8.87 -15.26 6.02
C TYR A 70 7.47 -15.51 5.42
N LEU A 71 6.63 -14.48 5.31
CA LEU A 71 5.31 -14.62 4.69
C LEU A 71 5.39 -15.01 3.20
N VAL A 72 6.42 -14.54 2.52
CA VAL A 72 6.67 -14.93 1.12
C VAL A 72 7.07 -16.40 1.03
N LYS A 73 8.01 -16.84 1.87
CA LYS A 73 8.53 -18.21 1.84
C LYS A 73 7.54 -19.25 2.34
N GLU A 74 6.82 -18.94 3.41
CA GLU A 74 5.92 -19.89 4.07
C GLU A 74 4.52 -19.92 3.45
N TYR A 75 4.03 -18.78 3.00
CA TYR A 75 2.65 -18.66 2.53
C TYR A 75 2.53 -18.32 1.04
N GLY A 76 3.65 -18.06 0.34
CA GLY A 76 3.65 -17.69 -1.08
C GLY A 76 3.18 -16.25 -1.35
N GLY A 77 3.33 -15.34 -0.38
CA GLY A 77 2.87 -13.97 -0.52
C GLY A 77 1.35 -13.88 -0.77
N PHE A 78 0.91 -12.88 -1.49
CA PHE A 78 -0.52 -12.66 -1.77
C PHE A 78 -1.16 -13.70 -2.71
N LYS A 79 -0.45 -14.74 -3.17
CA LYS A 79 -1.11 -15.95 -3.71
C LYS A 79 -2.02 -16.58 -2.64
N SER A 80 -1.63 -16.48 -1.38
CA SER A 80 -2.39 -17.01 -0.25
C SER A 80 -3.38 -16.00 0.30
N ARG A 81 -4.64 -16.42 0.47
CA ARG A 81 -5.66 -15.62 1.15
C ARG A 81 -5.31 -15.27 2.61
N LYS A 82 -4.45 -16.06 3.27
CA LYS A 82 -3.96 -15.76 4.63
C LYS A 82 -3.27 -14.39 4.72
N MET A 83 -2.69 -13.92 3.63
CA MET A 83 -2.07 -12.59 3.59
C MET A 83 -3.06 -11.46 3.88
N VAL A 84 -4.33 -11.64 3.54
CA VAL A 84 -5.41 -10.67 3.85
C VAL A 84 -5.54 -10.51 5.37
N ASP A 85 -5.50 -11.61 6.12
CA ASP A 85 -5.64 -11.57 7.58
C ASP A 85 -4.38 -11.02 8.25
N PHE A 86 -3.20 -11.35 7.76
CA PHE A 86 -1.93 -10.77 8.24
C PHE A 86 -1.87 -9.27 7.98
N TYR A 87 -2.25 -8.83 6.79
CA TYR A 87 -2.31 -7.40 6.46
C TYR A 87 -3.36 -6.66 7.29
N LYS A 88 -4.55 -7.24 7.47
CA LYS A 88 -5.61 -6.71 8.32
C LYS A 88 -5.12 -6.50 9.75
N LYS A 89 -4.43 -7.48 10.33
CA LYS A 89 -3.81 -7.37 11.66
C LYS A 89 -2.82 -6.22 11.72
N TYR A 90 -1.90 -6.15 10.75
CA TYR A 90 -0.88 -5.11 10.64
C TYR A 90 -1.50 -3.72 10.54
N ALA A 91 -2.41 -3.51 9.59
CA ALA A 91 -3.09 -2.22 9.41
C ALA A 91 -3.89 -1.80 10.66
N THR A 92 -4.56 -2.76 11.32
CA THR A 92 -5.31 -2.48 12.57
C THR A 92 -4.40 -1.96 13.67
N VAL A 93 -3.21 -2.53 13.84
CA VAL A 93 -2.21 -2.05 14.82
C VAL A 93 -1.82 -0.61 14.51
N LEU A 94 -1.55 -0.29 13.24
CA LEU A 94 -1.15 1.05 12.84
C LEU A 94 -2.27 2.07 13.08
N PHE A 95 -3.50 1.79 12.63
CA PHE A 95 -4.64 2.70 12.84
C PHE A 95 -4.93 2.96 14.32
N LYS A 96 -4.81 1.93 15.17
CA LYS A 96 -4.99 2.09 16.62
C LYS A 96 -3.87 2.91 17.25
N ARG A 97 -2.60 2.61 16.90
CA ARG A 97 -1.43 3.29 17.49
C ARG A 97 -1.37 4.75 17.14
N TYR A 98 -1.70 5.10 15.89
CA TYR A 98 -1.53 6.45 15.35
C TYR A 98 -2.85 7.22 15.20
N LYS A 99 -3.92 6.75 15.88
CA LYS A 99 -5.20 7.47 15.94
C LYS A 99 -5.02 8.90 16.43
N GLY A 100 -5.55 9.88 15.68
CA GLY A 100 -5.42 11.30 15.99
C GLY A 100 -4.01 11.89 15.79
N ILE A 101 -3.07 11.08 15.24
CA ILE A 101 -1.71 11.51 14.89
C ILE A 101 -1.54 11.52 13.37
N VAL A 102 -1.96 10.45 12.69
CA VAL A 102 -1.92 10.31 11.25
C VAL A 102 -3.35 10.29 10.74
N HIS A 103 -3.68 11.18 9.81
CA HIS A 103 -5.02 11.29 9.21
C HIS A 103 -5.05 10.82 7.75
N TYR A 104 -3.89 10.85 7.05
CA TYR A 104 -3.79 10.52 5.64
C TYR A 104 -3.04 9.21 5.44
N TRP A 105 -3.71 8.25 4.80
CA TRP A 105 -3.22 6.89 4.61
C TRP A 105 -3.34 6.43 3.17
N LEU A 106 -2.37 5.65 2.72
CA LEU A 106 -2.41 4.90 1.48
C LEU A 106 -2.27 3.42 1.82
N THR A 107 -3.14 2.58 1.32
CA THR A 107 -3.15 1.14 1.67
C THR A 107 -1.93 0.42 1.12
N PHE A 108 -1.69 0.54 -0.18
CA PHE A 108 -0.54 -0.03 -0.87
C PHE A 108 0.11 1.00 -1.77
N ASN A 109 1.42 0.87 -1.98
CA ASN A 109 2.10 1.57 -3.06
C ASN A 109 1.89 0.82 -4.37
N GLU A 110 1.55 1.54 -5.43
CA GLU A 110 1.44 1.03 -6.81
C GLU A 110 0.77 -0.35 -6.90
N ILE A 111 -0.46 -0.42 -6.40
CA ILE A 111 -1.20 -1.68 -6.22
C ILE A 111 -1.32 -2.50 -7.52
N ASN A 112 -1.33 -1.84 -8.68
CA ASN A 112 -1.40 -2.46 -10.00
C ASN A 112 -0.10 -3.14 -10.43
N ASP A 113 1.03 -2.82 -9.80
CA ASP A 113 2.30 -3.50 -10.08
C ASP A 113 2.29 -4.98 -9.69
N THR A 114 1.25 -5.43 -8.99
CA THR A 114 0.98 -6.85 -8.77
C THR A 114 0.97 -7.67 -10.07
N LEU A 115 0.50 -7.10 -11.18
CA LEU A 115 0.48 -7.78 -12.47
C LEU A 115 1.80 -7.68 -13.24
N ILE A 116 2.66 -6.70 -12.90
CA ILE A 116 3.89 -6.38 -13.64
C ILE A 116 5.12 -6.87 -12.88
N LEU A 117 5.16 -6.59 -11.58
CA LEU A 117 6.27 -6.91 -10.67
C LEU A 117 5.75 -7.71 -9.45
N PRO A 118 5.19 -8.92 -9.66
CA PRO A 118 4.45 -9.67 -8.64
C PRO A 118 5.27 -10.00 -7.39
N TYR A 119 6.57 -10.24 -7.54
CA TYR A 119 7.43 -10.48 -6.37
C TYR A 119 7.59 -9.21 -5.52
N LEU A 120 7.84 -8.08 -6.16
CA LEU A 120 8.08 -6.81 -5.47
C LEU A 120 6.81 -6.29 -4.78
N SER A 121 5.69 -6.28 -5.49
CA SER A 121 4.44 -5.65 -5.04
C SER A 121 3.51 -6.58 -4.25
N ALA A 122 3.64 -7.90 -4.42
CA ALA A 122 2.75 -8.90 -3.83
C ALA A 122 3.47 -10.07 -3.13
N GLY A 123 4.80 -10.10 -3.15
CA GLY A 123 5.58 -11.23 -2.61
C GLY A 123 5.32 -12.54 -3.34
N VAL A 124 4.92 -12.50 -4.62
CA VAL A 124 4.55 -13.69 -5.39
C VAL A 124 5.71 -14.17 -6.24
N VAL A 125 6.13 -15.41 -6.00
CA VAL A 125 6.99 -16.16 -6.92
C VAL A 125 6.09 -16.97 -7.83
N ILE A 126 6.20 -16.73 -9.14
CA ILE A 126 5.40 -17.43 -10.15
C ILE A 126 5.86 -18.88 -10.24
N ASP A 127 4.94 -19.81 -10.09
CA ASP A 127 5.19 -21.23 -10.38
C ASP A 127 5.05 -21.46 -11.88
N PRO A 128 6.10 -21.96 -12.57
CA PRO A 128 6.05 -22.20 -14.01
C PRO A 128 5.11 -23.35 -14.42
N ASN A 129 4.69 -24.19 -13.47
CA ASN A 129 3.79 -25.31 -13.73
C ASN A 129 2.30 -24.93 -13.56
N GLU A 130 2.01 -23.74 -13.08
CA GLU A 130 0.65 -23.22 -12.92
C GLU A 130 0.38 -22.10 -13.93
N ASP A 131 -0.89 -21.86 -14.21
CA ASP A 131 -1.29 -20.74 -15.07
C ASP A 131 -0.83 -19.40 -14.45
N LYS A 132 0.02 -18.70 -15.18
CA LYS A 132 0.63 -17.44 -14.73
C LYS A 132 -0.42 -16.35 -14.48
N GLU A 133 -1.36 -16.20 -15.39
CA GLU A 133 -2.38 -15.15 -15.33
C GLU A 133 -3.30 -15.40 -14.14
N GLN A 134 -3.70 -16.63 -13.91
CA GLN A 134 -4.49 -17.02 -12.75
C GLN A 134 -3.78 -16.72 -11.43
N GLN A 135 -2.46 -16.98 -11.33
CA GLN A 135 -1.68 -16.65 -10.14
C GLN A 135 -1.66 -15.14 -9.87
N LEU A 136 -1.46 -14.33 -10.92
CA LEU A 136 -1.42 -12.88 -10.84
C LEU A 136 -2.76 -12.29 -10.39
N TYR A 137 -3.86 -12.72 -11.01
CA TYR A 137 -5.19 -12.21 -10.66
C TYR A 137 -5.69 -12.70 -9.30
N ASN A 138 -5.29 -13.90 -8.85
CA ASN A 138 -5.54 -14.35 -7.48
C ASN A 138 -4.84 -13.43 -6.47
N ALA A 139 -3.58 -13.08 -6.72
CA ALA A 139 -2.84 -12.15 -5.87
C ALA A 139 -3.45 -10.75 -5.90
N ALA A 140 -3.82 -10.26 -7.08
CA ALA A 140 -4.50 -8.97 -7.26
C ALA A 140 -5.82 -8.91 -6.46
N HIS A 141 -6.64 -9.98 -6.54
CA HIS A 141 -7.87 -10.09 -5.75
C HIS A 141 -7.60 -10.00 -4.25
N HIS A 142 -6.60 -10.73 -3.74
CA HIS A 142 -6.28 -10.72 -2.31
C HIS A 142 -5.75 -9.36 -1.84
N ILE A 143 -4.94 -8.67 -2.65
CA ILE A 143 -4.46 -7.32 -2.34
C ILE A 143 -5.62 -6.30 -2.33
N LEU A 144 -6.51 -6.34 -3.34
CA LEU A 144 -7.70 -5.49 -3.37
C LEU A 144 -8.60 -5.73 -2.15
N LEU A 145 -8.80 -6.99 -1.77
CA LEU A 145 -9.56 -7.34 -0.58
C LEU A 145 -8.88 -6.86 0.72
N ALA A 146 -7.56 -6.99 0.82
CA ALA A 146 -6.78 -6.47 1.95
C ALA A 146 -6.89 -4.94 2.06
N SER A 147 -6.82 -4.24 0.92
CA SER A 147 -7.02 -2.80 0.84
C SER A 147 -8.42 -2.39 1.31
N ALA A 148 -9.47 -3.07 0.83
CA ALA A 148 -10.85 -2.80 1.24
C ALA A 148 -11.06 -3.01 2.76
N TRP A 149 -10.48 -4.08 3.33
CA TRP A 149 -10.51 -4.30 4.77
C TRP A 149 -9.78 -3.21 5.55
N ALA A 150 -8.63 -2.73 5.05
CA ALA A 150 -7.91 -1.63 5.70
C ALA A 150 -8.74 -0.34 5.71
N VAL A 151 -9.38 0.01 4.60
CA VAL A 151 -10.29 1.17 4.52
C VAL A 151 -11.43 1.06 5.54
N LYS A 152 -12.11 -0.09 5.56
CA LYS A 152 -13.21 -0.33 6.51
C LYS A 152 -12.75 -0.17 7.96
N ILE A 153 -11.69 -0.88 8.36
CA ILE A 153 -11.17 -0.87 9.74
C ILE A 153 -10.64 0.51 10.11
N GLY A 154 -9.96 1.18 9.18
CA GLY A 154 -9.44 2.52 9.41
C GLY A 154 -10.53 3.52 9.73
N HIS A 155 -11.69 3.48 9.04
CA HIS A 155 -12.85 4.32 9.35
C HIS A 155 -13.61 3.90 10.61
N GLU A 156 -13.66 2.60 10.91
CA GLU A 156 -14.24 2.10 12.18
C GLU A 156 -13.43 2.57 13.41
N ILE A 157 -12.10 2.63 13.29
CA ILE A 157 -11.21 3.09 14.36
C ILE A 157 -11.24 4.62 14.50
N ASP A 158 -11.19 5.31 13.37
CA ASP A 158 -11.25 6.77 13.32
C ASP A 158 -11.97 7.22 12.02
N PRO A 159 -13.23 7.70 12.12
CA PRO A 159 -13.99 8.15 10.95
C PRO A 159 -13.38 9.37 10.24
N THR A 160 -12.42 10.07 10.86
CA THR A 160 -11.77 11.24 10.27
C THR A 160 -10.62 10.87 9.32
N ASN A 161 -10.18 9.61 9.34
CA ASN A 161 -9.14 9.13 8.44
C ASN A 161 -9.51 9.35 6.98
N LYS A 162 -8.53 9.78 6.19
CA LYS A 162 -8.59 9.88 4.73
C LYS A 162 -7.72 8.78 4.16
N ILE A 163 -8.36 7.74 3.64
CA ILE A 163 -7.67 6.53 3.19
C ILE A 163 -7.84 6.39 1.68
N GLY A 164 -6.73 6.45 0.97
CA GLY A 164 -6.69 6.35 -0.48
C GLY A 164 -5.85 5.17 -0.96
N ASN A 165 -5.66 5.13 -2.26
CA ASN A 165 -4.73 4.23 -2.92
C ASN A 165 -3.63 5.00 -3.64
N MET A 166 -2.60 4.26 -4.02
CA MET A 166 -1.58 4.73 -4.93
C MET A 166 -1.38 3.70 -6.02
N PHE A 167 -1.43 4.11 -7.27
CA PHE A 167 -1.17 3.24 -8.40
C PHE A 167 -0.18 3.88 -9.37
N ALA A 168 0.61 3.05 -10.06
CA ALA A 168 1.47 3.48 -11.13
C ALA A 168 0.61 3.65 -12.39
N GLY A 169 0.39 4.87 -12.81
CA GLY A 169 -0.51 5.18 -13.92
C GLY A 169 0.10 6.10 -14.93
N GLY A 170 -0.32 5.91 -16.17
CA GLY A 170 -0.07 6.80 -17.27
C GLY A 170 -1.33 6.90 -18.13
N THR A 171 -1.52 8.02 -18.76
CA THR A 171 -2.62 8.22 -19.70
C THR A 171 -2.08 8.07 -21.12
N TRP A 172 -2.71 7.22 -21.91
CA TRP A 172 -2.42 7.06 -23.31
C TRP A 172 -3.36 7.92 -24.14
N TYR A 173 -2.81 8.55 -25.18
CA TYR A 173 -3.55 9.34 -26.13
C TYR A 173 -3.52 8.67 -27.50
N PRO A 174 -4.59 8.78 -28.32
CA PRO A 174 -4.57 8.21 -29.65
C PRO A 174 -3.54 8.93 -30.52
N TYR A 175 -2.80 8.17 -31.33
CA TYR A 175 -1.80 8.72 -32.25
C TYR A 175 -2.43 9.61 -33.33
N THR A 176 -3.62 9.21 -33.79
CA THR A 176 -4.45 10.00 -34.72
C THR A 176 -5.90 9.98 -34.27
N CYS A 177 -6.75 10.80 -34.92
CA CYS A 177 -8.22 10.74 -34.72
C CYS A 177 -8.90 9.55 -35.42
N HIS A 178 -8.13 8.66 -36.03
CA HIS A 178 -8.70 7.47 -36.66
C HIS A 178 -9.39 6.58 -35.60
N PRO A 179 -10.60 6.03 -35.89
CA PRO A 179 -11.35 5.25 -34.90
C PRO A 179 -10.57 4.09 -34.28
N GLN A 180 -9.73 3.43 -35.04
CA GLN A 180 -8.90 2.32 -34.51
C GLN A 180 -7.91 2.80 -33.44
N ASP A 181 -7.24 3.94 -33.64
CA ASP A 181 -6.33 4.51 -32.65
C ASP A 181 -7.07 4.94 -31.40
N VAL A 182 -8.24 5.55 -31.56
CA VAL A 182 -9.11 5.97 -30.45
C VAL A 182 -9.56 4.76 -29.64
N PHE A 183 -10.10 3.72 -30.28
CA PHE A 183 -10.55 2.51 -29.58
C PHE A 183 -9.40 1.75 -28.90
N ALA A 184 -8.23 1.62 -29.56
CA ALA A 184 -7.05 1.02 -28.95
C ALA A 184 -6.63 1.78 -27.65
N THR A 185 -6.66 3.10 -27.71
CA THR A 185 -6.35 3.95 -26.56
C THR A 185 -7.37 3.80 -25.41
N ILE A 186 -8.66 3.74 -25.73
CA ILE A 186 -9.71 3.50 -24.73
C ILE A 186 -9.48 2.16 -24.02
N THR A 187 -9.23 1.10 -24.77
CA THR A 187 -8.94 -0.23 -24.21
C THR A 187 -7.71 -0.16 -23.29
N LYS A 188 -6.62 0.41 -23.79
CA LYS A 188 -5.38 0.52 -23.01
C LYS A 188 -5.55 1.32 -21.71
N ASN A 189 -6.31 2.42 -21.74
CA ASN A 189 -6.60 3.20 -20.54
C ASN A 189 -7.49 2.41 -19.56
N ARG A 190 -8.48 1.66 -20.03
CA ARG A 190 -9.31 0.80 -19.16
C ARG A 190 -8.48 -0.24 -18.42
N ASP A 191 -7.58 -0.93 -19.12
CA ASP A 191 -6.67 -1.90 -18.52
C ASP A 191 -5.78 -1.25 -17.47
N ALA A 192 -5.22 -0.08 -17.77
CA ALA A 192 -4.36 0.65 -16.87
C ALA A 192 -5.08 1.12 -15.59
N PHE A 193 -6.33 1.59 -15.71
CA PHE A 193 -7.10 2.12 -14.59
C PHE A 193 -7.93 1.06 -13.84
N PHE A 194 -7.86 -0.21 -14.23
CA PHE A 194 -8.64 -1.31 -13.63
C PHE A 194 -8.59 -1.28 -12.09
N PHE A 195 -7.40 -1.25 -11.50
CA PHE A 195 -7.25 -1.25 -10.04
C PHE A 195 -7.86 -0.02 -9.37
N CYS A 196 -7.71 1.15 -9.97
CA CYS A 196 -8.34 2.38 -9.51
C CYS A 196 -9.86 2.28 -9.53
N ASP A 197 -10.40 1.81 -10.64
CA ASP A 197 -11.84 1.66 -10.84
C ASP A 197 -12.44 0.69 -9.82
N VAL A 198 -11.80 -0.46 -9.60
CA VAL A 198 -12.24 -1.45 -8.60
C VAL A 198 -12.22 -0.86 -7.19
N GLN A 199 -11.16 -0.17 -6.81
CA GLN A 199 -11.06 0.44 -5.47
C GLN A 199 -12.08 1.57 -5.27
N ALA A 200 -12.34 2.38 -6.31
CA ALA A 200 -13.29 3.47 -6.24
C ALA A 200 -14.76 3.00 -6.23
N ARG A 201 -15.06 1.93 -6.98
CA ARG A 201 -16.42 1.38 -7.11
C ARG A 201 -16.75 0.32 -6.07
N GLY A 202 -15.75 -0.42 -5.57
CA GLY A 202 -15.90 -1.52 -4.64
C GLY A 202 -16.31 -2.86 -5.28
N TYR A 203 -16.25 -2.98 -6.61
CA TYR A 203 -16.52 -4.21 -7.37
C TYR A 203 -15.73 -4.22 -8.69
N TYR A 204 -15.66 -5.40 -9.32
CA TYR A 204 -15.00 -5.61 -10.62
C TYR A 204 -15.86 -5.13 -11.79
#